data_7635be6cca9543d2b88cb970f8c5e314
#
_entry.id   7635be6cca9543d2b88cb970f8c5e314
#
_cell.length_a   1.000
_cell.length_b   1.000
_cell.length_c   1.000
_cell.angle_alpha   90.00
_cell.angle_beta   90.00
_cell.angle_gamma   90.00
#
_symmetry.space_group_name_H-M   'P 1'
#
loop_
_entity.id
_entity.type
_entity.pdbx_description
1 polymer ?
#
loop_
_entity_poly.entity_id
_entity_poly.type
_entity_poly.pdbx_seq_one_letter_code
_entity_poly.pdbx_strand_id
1 'polypeptide(L)'
;KSTDPKVFVGTQLLAKGHDFKKVSLIVVLNLDFGLFGADIHLQEQTIQLLIQVAGRAGRSGIESNVYLQSRVADHPMFALIKSGDFETISNEILKERKQLQLSPFINLAYLKAEDSNPSRLRKFLVEAKKTLSVSDIEVYGPFESPIQKIGHKFKMFCIIQSANKNKLFMDCLLYTSDAADEHTG
;
A
#
# COMPACT_ATOMS: atom_id res chain seq x y z
N LYS A 1 -20.91 2.21 -36.33
CA LYS A 1 -19.96 1.89 -35.22
C LYS A 1 -18.63 2.39 -35.67
N SER A 2 -18.07 3.41 -34.97
CA SER A 2 -16.75 3.95 -35.29
C SER A 2 -15.70 2.83 -35.17
N THR A 3 -14.91 2.66 -36.20
CA THR A 3 -13.75 1.75 -36.26
C THR A 3 -12.45 2.41 -35.76
N ASP A 4 -12.55 3.67 -35.29
CA ASP A 4 -11.40 4.44 -34.86
C ASP A 4 -10.78 3.87 -33.59
N PRO A 5 -9.45 3.85 -33.47
CA PRO A 5 -8.77 3.43 -32.25
C PRO A 5 -9.15 4.37 -31.09
N LYS A 6 -9.39 3.80 -29.91
CA LYS A 6 -9.74 4.54 -28.71
C LYS A 6 -8.70 4.32 -27.62
N VAL A 7 -8.31 5.40 -26.95
CA VAL A 7 -7.45 5.36 -25.79
C VAL A 7 -8.29 5.68 -24.55
N PHE A 8 -8.21 4.81 -23.56
CA PHE A 8 -8.82 5.01 -22.26
C PHE A 8 -7.73 5.28 -21.24
N VAL A 9 -7.89 6.35 -20.48
CA VAL A 9 -6.96 6.71 -19.41
C VAL A 9 -7.72 6.74 -18.09
N GLY A 10 -7.20 6.11 -17.06
CA GLY A 10 -7.84 6.09 -15.76
C GLY A 10 -7.01 5.37 -14.70
N THR A 11 -7.60 5.22 -13.54
CA THR A 11 -7.02 4.54 -12.39
C THR A 11 -7.44 3.06 -12.34
N GLN A 12 -7.17 2.38 -11.24
CA GLN A 12 -7.57 0.99 -10.97
C GLN A 12 -9.06 0.70 -11.21
N LEU A 13 -9.93 1.73 -11.20
CA LEU A 13 -11.36 1.58 -11.49
C LEU A 13 -11.61 1.07 -12.91
N LEU A 14 -10.79 1.45 -13.88
CA LEU A 14 -10.90 0.93 -15.26
C LEU A 14 -10.66 -0.59 -15.31
N ALA A 15 -9.77 -1.10 -14.49
CA ALA A 15 -9.48 -2.54 -14.44
C ALA A 15 -10.61 -3.35 -13.77
N LYS A 16 -11.39 -2.73 -12.87
CA LYS A 16 -12.41 -3.44 -12.06
C LYS A 16 -13.82 -3.43 -12.66
N GLY A 17 -14.16 -2.52 -13.55
CA GLY A 17 -15.57 -2.25 -13.91
C GLY A 17 -15.97 -2.39 -15.37
N HIS A 18 -15.05 -2.43 -16.31
CA HIS A 18 -15.37 -2.42 -17.73
C HIS A 18 -14.87 -3.67 -18.47
N ASP A 19 -15.79 -4.32 -19.18
CA ASP A 19 -15.44 -5.39 -20.11
C ASP A 19 -15.08 -4.80 -21.47
N PHE A 20 -13.81 -4.49 -21.65
CA PHE A 20 -13.30 -4.01 -22.94
C PHE A 20 -13.06 -5.21 -23.87
N LYS A 21 -13.99 -5.48 -24.75
CA LYS A 21 -13.99 -6.65 -25.64
C LYS A 21 -12.85 -6.68 -26.67
N LYS A 22 -12.09 -5.61 -26.86
CA LYS A 22 -11.05 -5.51 -27.90
C LYS A 22 -9.89 -4.61 -27.45
N VAL A 23 -9.23 -5.01 -26.37
CA VAL A 23 -8.03 -4.30 -25.94
C VAL A 23 -6.81 -4.97 -26.56
N SER A 24 -6.07 -4.24 -27.37
CA SER A 24 -4.82 -4.71 -27.99
C SER A 24 -3.56 -4.25 -27.25
N LEU A 25 -3.69 -3.21 -26.42
CA LEU A 25 -2.58 -2.64 -25.67
C LEU A 25 -3.05 -2.18 -24.30
N ILE A 26 -2.31 -2.57 -23.27
CA ILE A 26 -2.46 -2.05 -21.91
C ILE A 26 -1.12 -1.49 -21.46
N VAL A 27 -1.14 -0.29 -20.89
CA VAL A 27 0.07 0.33 -20.32
C VAL A 27 -0.23 0.67 -18.86
N VAL A 28 0.58 0.17 -17.94
CA VAL A 28 0.49 0.47 -16.51
C VAL A 28 1.70 1.33 -16.13
N LEU A 29 1.43 2.54 -15.66
CA LEU A 29 2.44 3.53 -15.35
C LEU A 29 2.74 3.56 -13.85
N ASN A 30 3.99 3.89 -13.51
CA ASN A 30 4.45 4.18 -12.15
C ASN A 30 4.17 3.05 -11.14
N LEU A 31 4.58 1.84 -11.47
CA LEU A 31 4.37 0.65 -10.64
C LEU A 31 5.19 0.65 -9.34
N ASP A 32 6.29 1.38 -9.30
CA ASP A 32 7.25 1.34 -8.20
C ASP A 32 6.61 1.68 -6.87
N PHE A 33 5.72 2.67 -6.85
CA PHE A 33 5.00 3.06 -5.64
C PHE A 33 4.10 1.95 -5.09
N GLY A 34 3.44 1.21 -5.98
CA GLY A 34 2.56 0.13 -5.61
C GLY A 34 3.30 -1.16 -5.21
N LEU A 35 4.38 -1.48 -5.91
CA LEU A 35 5.12 -2.74 -5.69
C LEU A 35 6.16 -2.64 -4.58
N PHE A 36 6.82 -1.49 -4.44
CA PHE A 36 7.99 -1.30 -3.56
C PHE A 36 7.77 -0.19 -2.52
N GLY A 37 6.54 0.31 -2.38
CA GLY A 37 6.17 1.26 -1.35
C GLY A 37 6.10 0.62 0.05
N ALA A 38 6.05 1.46 1.08
CA ALA A 38 5.99 1.00 2.48
C ALA A 38 4.65 0.34 2.88
N ASP A 39 3.63 0.40 2.01
CA ASP A 39 2.32 -0.19 2.28
C ASP A 39 2.23 -1.60 1.69
N ILE A 40 2.32 -2.60 2.57
CA ILE A 40 2.27 -4.02 2.20
C ILE A 40 0.93 -4.44 1.56
N HIS A 41 -0.17 -3.75 1.89
CA HIS A 41 -1.47 -4.02 1.27
C HIS A 41 -1.53 -3.47 -0.15
N LEU A 42 -0.86 -2.34 -0.39
CA LEU A 42 -0.78 -1.75 -1.72
C LEU A 42 0.01 -2.65 -2.67
N GLN A 43 1.06 -3.31 -2.18
CA GLN A 43 1.82 -4.31 -2.94
C GLN A 43 0.92 -5.45 -3.44
N GLU A 44 0.16 -6.07 -2.54
CA GLU A 44 -0.78 -7.15 -2.90
C GLU A 44 -1.83 -6.69 -3.90
N GLN A 45 -2.44 -5.53 -3.65
CA GLN A 45 -3.46 -4.95 -4.54
C GLN A 45 -2.90 -4.65 -5.93
N THR A 46 -1.65 -4.17 -6.00
CA THR A 46 -0.99 -3.88 -7.27
C THR A 46 -0.72 -5.17 -8.04
N ILE A 47 -0.23 -6.21 -7.40
CA ILE A 47 0.00 -7.52 -8.02
C ILE A 47 -1.31 -8.13 -8.51
N GLN A 48 -2.36 -8.12 -7.69
CA GLN A 48 -3.68 -8.61 -8.08
C GLN A 48 -4.22 -7.85 -9.30
N LEU A 49 -4.04 -6.53 -9.32
CA LEU A 49 -4.42 -5.70 -10.46
C LEU A 49 -3.67 -6.11 -11.73
N LEU A 50 -2.35 -6.30 -11.65
CA LEU A 50 -1.53 -6.69 -12.80
C LEU A 50 -1.93 -8.05 -13.36
N ILE A 51 -2.21 -9.02 -12.50
CA ILE A 51 -2.70 -10.34 -12.92
C ILE A 51 -4.08 -10.24 -13.58
N GLN A 52 -4.98 -9.44 -13.01
CA GLN A 52 -6.30 -9.21 -13.62
C GLN A 52 -6.19 -8.55 -15.00
N VAL A 53 -5.31 -7.57 -15.13
CA VAL A 53 -5.05 -6.85 -16.38
C VAL A 53 -4.45 -7.80 -17.42
N ALA A 54 -3.44 -8.59 -17.05
CA ALA A 54 -2.83 -9.58 -17.91
C ALA A 54 -3.84 -10.65 -18.36
N GLY A 55 -4.69 -11.14 -17.46
CA GLY A 55 -5.74 -12.10 -17.78
C GLY A 55 -6.89 -11.57 -18.65
N ARG A 56 -7.01 -10.25 -18.81
CA ARG A 56 -7.96 -9.61 -19.74
C ARG A 56 -7.35 -9.40 -21.14
N ALA A 57 -6.04 -9.25 -21.20
CA ALA A 57 -5.31 -9.20 -22.46
C ALA A 57 -5.44 -10.55 -23.19
N GLY A 58 -5.91 -10.54 -24.44
CA GLY A 58 -6.00 -11.76 -25.26
C GLY A 58 -7.32 -12.54 -25.19
N ARG A 59 -8.29 -12.19 -24.34
CA ARG A 59 -9.56 -12.93 -24.24
C ARG A 59 -10.42 -12.95 -25.51
N SER A 60 -10.22 -12.02 -26.42
CA SER A 60 -11.01 -11.89 -27.65
C SER A 60 -10.35 -12.50 -28.90
N GLY A 61 -9.29 -13.32 -28.73
CA GLY A 61 -8.54 -13.85 -29.85
C GLY A 61 -7.65 -12.81 -30.56
N ILE A 62 -7.52 -11.61 -29.98
CA ILE A 62 -6.63 -10.56 -30.47
C ILE A 62 -5.34 -10.63 -29.63
N GLU A 63 -4.21 -10.67 -30.30
CA GLU A 63 -2.92 -10.53 -29.63
C GLU A 63 -2.87 -9.20 -28.89
N SER A 64 -2.59 -9.23 -27.61
CA SER A 64 -2.62 -8.08 -26.73
C SER A 64 -1.30 -7.98 -25.96
N ASN A 65 -0.78 -6.76 -25.90
CA ASN A 65 0.46 -6.47 -25.20
C ASN A 65 0.18 -5.72 -23.90
N VAL A 66 0.91 -6.09 -22.84
CA VAL A 66 0.88 -5.38 -21.55
C VAL A 66 2.27 -4.81 -21.28
N TYR A 67 2.36 -3.49 -21.18
CA TYR A 67 3.59 -2.79 -20.84
C TYR A 67 3.52 -2.28 -19.41
N LEU A 68 4.55 -2.60 -18.65
CA LEU A 68 4.70 -2.20 -17.25
C LEU A 68 5.85 -1.20 -17.14
N GLN A 69 5.56 0.01 -16.68
CA GLN A 69 6.58 1.03 -16.47
C GLN A 69 7.10 0.99 -15.05
N SER A 70 8.41 0.83 -14.89
CA SER A 70 9.13 0.85 -13.62
C SER A 70 10.52 1.47 -13.79
N ARG A 71 11.07 2.04 -12.71
CA ARG A 71 12.48 2.49 -12.66
C ARG A 71 13.45 1.35 -12.33
N VAL A 72 12.92 0.23 -11.85
CA VAL A 72 13.66 -0.97 -11.44
C VAL A 72 13.20 -2.19 -12.23
N ALA A 73 13.12 -2.07 -13.55
CA ALA A 73 12.57 -3.09 -14.44
C ALA A 73 13.25 -4.47 -14.34
N ASP A 74 14.51 -4.52 -13.88
CA ASP A 74 15.26 -5.76 -13.69
C ASP A 74 14.98 -6.45 -12.33
N HIS A 75 14.09 -5.88 -11.50
CA HIS A 75 13.77 -6.49 -10.21
C HIS A 75 13.11 -7.86 -10.39
N PRO A 76 13.52 -8.91 -9.65
CA PRO A 76 13.02 -10.30 -9.81
C PRO A 76 11.50 -10.43 -9.74
N MET A 77 10.81 -9.55 -9.03
CA MET A 77 9.36 -9.52 -8.95
C MET A 77 8.68 -9.40 -10.32
N PHE A 78 9.28 -8.68 -11.28
CA PHE A 78 8.69 -8.56 -12.63
C PHE A 78 8.74 -9.88 -13.41
N ALA A 79 9.77 -10.70 -13.19
CA ALA A 79 9.83 -12.05 -13.78
C ALA A 79 8.72 -12.94 -13.21
N LEU A 80 8.46 -12.86 -11.90
CA LEU A 80 7.37 -13.58 -11.24
C LEU A 80 6.00 -13.09 -11.73
N ILE A 81 5.78 -11.78 -11.81
CA ILE A 81 4.52 -11.23 -12.34
C ILE A 81 4.29 -11.67 -13.78
N LYS A 82 5.34 -11.72 -14.61
CA LYS A 82 5.27 -12.16 -16.00
C LYS A 82 4.90 -13.65 -16.13
N SER A 83 5.29 -14.50 -15.20
CA SER A 83 4.91 -15.91 -15.18
C SER A 83 3.41 -16.11 -14.96
N GLY A 84 2.73 -15.16 -14.30
CA GLY A 84 1.30 -15.24 -13.98
C GLY A 84 0.98 -16.25 -12.87
N ASP A 85 1.98 -16.86 -12.27
CA ASP A 85 1.82 -17.81 -11.17
C ASP A 85 1.63 -17.08 -9.83
N PHE A 86 0.37 -16.89 -9.48
CA PHE A 86 0.00 -16.18 -8.25
C PHE A 86 0.48 -16.90 -6.99
N GLU A 87 0.52 -18.22 -6.99
CA GLU A 87 0.97 -19.00 -5.83
C GLU A 87 2.45 -18.75 -5.56
N THR A 88 3.29 -18.85 -6.60
CA THR A 88 4.72 -18.55 -6.48
C THR A 88 4.96 -17.09 -6.04
N ILE A 89 4.24 -16.13 -6.63
CA ILE A 89 4.35 -14.71 -6.23
C ILE A 89 3.99 -14.54 -4.75
N SER A 90 2.89 -15.14 -4.31
CA SER A 90 2.41 -15.03 -2.92
C SER A 90 3.40 -15.65 -1.93
N ASN A 91 3.98 -16.79 -2.28
CA ASN A 91 4.97 -17.47 -1.44
C ASN A 91 6.26 -16.64 -1.30
N GLU A 92 6.74 -16.01 -2.37
CA GLU A 92 7.92 -15.14 -2.28
C GLU A 92 7.63 -13.88 -1.44
N ILE A 93 6.46 -13.27 -1.58
CA ILE A 93 6.04 -12.14 -0.74
C ILE A 93 5.97 -12.55 0.73
N LEU A 94 5.36 -13.69 1.05
CA LEU A 94 5.28 -14.19 2.42
C LEU A 94 6.65 -14.49 3.01
N LYS A 95 7.55 -15.05 2.22
CA LYS A 95 8.93 -15.31 2.64
C LYS A 95 9.68 -14.01 2.97
N GLU A 96 9.57 -12.99 2.13
CA GLU A 96 10.12 -11.67 2.38
C GLU A 96 9.53 -11.05 3.65
N ARG A 97 8.21 -11.08 3.82
CA ARG A 97 7.53 -10.56 5.01
C ARG A 97 7.95 -11.27 6.29
N LYS A 98 8.17 -12.58 6.22
CA LYS A 98 8.67 -13.35 7.36
C LYS A 98 10.08 -12.91 7.76
N GLN A 99 10.96 -12.69 6.78
CA GLN A 99 12.33 -12.22 7.03
C GLN A 99 12.36 -10.81 7.61
N LEU A 100 11.47 -9.93 7.14
CA LEU A 100 11.35 -8.55 7.58
C LEU A 100 10.45 -8.36 8.81
N GLN A 101 9.94 -9.45 9.38
CA GLN A 101 8.99 -9.40 10.49
C GLN A 101 7.79 -8.47 10.20
N LEU A 102 7.17 -8.65 9.03
CA LEU A 102 5.96 -7.92 8.64
C LEU A 102 4.71 -8.79 8.80
N SER A 103 3.53 -8.16 8.74
CA SER A 103 2.26 -8.89 8.76
C SER A 103 2.19 -9.90 7.59
N PRO A 104 1.72 -11.15 7.81
CA PRO A 104 0.98 -11.65 8.98
C PRO A 104 1.84 -12.22 10.13
N PHE A 105 3.16 -12.18 10.05
CA PHE A 105 4.07 -12.79 11.02
C PHE A 105 4.23 -11.96 12.30
N ILE A 106 3.93 -10.66 12.23
CA ILE A 106 3.81 -9.77 13.38
C ILE A 106 2.54 -8.93 13.26
N ASN A 107 2.00 -8.45 14.37
CA ASN A 107 0.84 -7.58 14.35
C ASN A 107 1.28 -6.13 14.18
N LEU A 108 0.66 -5.43 13.23
CA LEU A 108 0.95 -4.02 12.91
C LEU A 108 -0.28 -3.17 13.16
N ALA A 109 -0.07 -1.97 13.68
CA ALA A 109 -1.04 -0.89 13.74
C ALA A 109 -0.42 0.40 13.21
N TYR A 110 -1.27 1.31 12.75
CA TYR A 110 -0.86 2.63 12.25
C TYR A 110 -1.48 3.71 13.12
N LEU A 111 -0.65 4.47 13.81
CA LEU A 111 -1.06 5.72 14.45
C LEU A 111 -0.97 6.83 13.40
N LYS A 112 -2.12 7.23 12.85
CA LYS A 112 -2.22 8.29 11.85
C LYS A 112 -2.72 9.56 12.51
N ALA A 113 -2.06 10.68 12.24
CA ALA A 113 -2.48 11.99 12.74
C ALA A 113 -2.40 13.06 11.63
N GLU A 114 -3.18 14.12 11.80
CA GLU A 114 -3.20 15.24 10.87
C GLU A 114 -3.32 16.57 11.62
N ASP A 115 -2.60 17.57 11.15
CA ASP A 115 -2.61 18.93 11.71
C ASP A 115 -2.27 19.96 10.61
N SER A 116 -2.73 21.19 10.79
CA SER A 116 -2.34 22.33 9.94
C SER A 116 -0.88 22.75 10.15
N ASN A 117 -0.30 22.46 11.33
CA ASN A 117 1.09 22.75 11.69
C ASN A 117 1.93 21.47 11.71
N PRO A 118 2.87 21.28 10.75
CA PRO A 118 3.68 20.07 10.67
C PRO A 118 4.62 19.87 11.87
N SER A 119 5.08 20.94 12.50
CA SER A 119 5.95 20.85 13.67
C SER A 119 5.19 20.36 14.91
N ARG A 120 3.96 20.85 15.12
CA ARG A 120 3.07 20.38 16.18
C ARG A 120 2.70 18.90 15.96
N LEU A 121 2.36 18.54 14.73
CA LEU A 121 2.05 17.16 14.35
C LEU A 121 3.21 16.19 14.64
N ARG A 122 4.43 16.59 14.24
CA ARG A 122 5.63 15.78 14.50
C ARG A 122 5.90 15.65 16.00
N LYS A 123 5.78 16.73 16.77
CA LYS A 123 5.97 16.73 18.23
C LYS A 123 4.99 15.75 18.90
N PHE A 124 3.71 15.84 18.56
CA PHE A 124 2.67 14.91 19.04
C PHE A 124 3.02 13.45 18.79
N LEU A 125 3.39 13.08 17.55
CA LEU A 125 3.74 11.70 17.21
C LEU A 125 5.03 11.22 17.89
N VAL A 126 5.99 12.10 18.15
CA VAL A 126 7.21 11.78 18.91
C VAL A 126 6.87 11.50 20.38
N GLU A 127 5.98 12.25 20.98
CA GLU A 127 5.49 12.02 22.35
C GLU A 127 4.70 10.72 22.43
N ALA A 128 3.77 10.50 21.50
CA ALA A 128 3.04 9.25 21.36
C ALA A 128 3.96 8.03 21.24
N LYS A 129 5.00 8.13 20.42
CA LYS A 129 6.01 7.08 20.30
C LYS A 129 6.66 6.76 21.64
N LYS A 130 7.05 7.76 22.43
CA LYS A 130 7.68 7.54 23.74
C LYS A 130 6.74 6.83 24.71
N THR A 131 5.46 7.23 24.73
CA THR A 131 4.44 6.64 25.61
C THR A 131 4.12 5.20 25.23
N LEU A 132 4.03 4.90 23.93
CA LEU A 132 3.70 3.57 23.41
C LEU A 132 4.89 2.60 23.39
N SER A 133 6.15 3.10 23.37
CA SER A 133 7.35 2.26 23.38
C SER A 133 7.62 1.69 24.77
N VAL A 134 6.66 0.95 25.32
CA VAL A 134 6.79 0.13 26.53
C VAL A 134 7.02 -1.31 26.12
N SER A 135 7.50 -2.15 27.04
CA SER A 135 7.88 -3.55 26.81
C SER A 135 7.02 -4.27 25.74
N ASP A 136 7.63 -4.93 24.77
CA ASP A 136 7.04 -5.73 23.69
C ASP A 136 6.28 -4.95 22.58
N ILE A 137 6.35 -3.60 22.60
CA ILE A 137 5.83 -2.77 21.51
C ILE A 137 6.98 -1.96 20.92
N GLU A 138 7.15 -2.07 19.62
CA GLU A 138 8.08 -1.26 18.86
C GLU A 138 7.33 -0.22 18.04
N VAL A 139 7.80 1.02 18.08
CA VAL A 139 7.18 2.13 17.35
C VAL A 139 8.19 2.78 16.41
N TYR A 140 7.89 2.78 15.15
CA TYR A 140 8.70 3.36 14.08
C TYR A 140 8.07 4.65 13.55
N GLY A 141 8.88 5.60 13.20
CA GLY A 141 8.45 6.92 12.72
C GLY A 141 8.76 8.05 13.71
N PRO A 142 8.12 9.21 13.56
CA PRO A 142 7.06 9.53 12.60
C PRO A 142 7.51 9.61 11.14
N PHE A 143 6.69 9.09 10.25
CA PHE A 143 6.87 9.14 8.80
C PHE A 143 5.87 10.11 8.17
N GLU A 144 6.27 10.75 7.09
CA GLU A 144 5.37 11.55 6.28
C GLU A 144 4.45 10.64 5.45
N SER A 145 3.19 11.00 5.34
CA SER A 145 2.26 10.28 4.46
C SER A 145 2.68 10.44 2.99
N PRO A 146 2.52 9.42 2.13
CA PRO A 146 2.71 9.55 0.68
C PRO A 146 1.94 10.72 0.07
N ILE A 147 0.76 11.01 0.60
CA ILE A 147 0.02 12.25 0.33
C ILE A 147 0.23 13.16 1.53
N GLN A 148 1.31 13.94 1.47
CA GLN A 148 1.78 14.76 2.59
C GLN A 148 0.77 15.83 3.02
N LYS A 149 -0.04 16.34 2.06
CA LYS A 149 -0.98 17.42 2.33
C LYS A 149 -2.30 17.20 1.58
N ILE A 150 -3.41 17.25 2.31
CA ILE A 150 -4.76 17.31 1.74
C ILE A 150 -5.41 18.60 2.24
N GLY A 151 -5.69 19.52 1.31
CA GLY A 151 -6.14 20.86 1.67
C GLY A 151 -5.09 21.61 2.49
N HIS A 152 -5.43 22.00 3.72
CA HIS A 152 -4.53 22.72 4.63
C HIS A 152 -3.89 21.83 5.70
N LYS A 153 -4.15 20.50 5.70
CA LYS A 153 -3.66 19.59 6.72
C LYS A 153 -2.50 18.73 6.23
N PHE A 154 -1.45 18.68 7.01
CA PHE A 154 -0.34 17.74 6.87
C PHE A 154 -0.72 16.41 7.51
N LYS A 155 -0.22 15.31 6.95
CA LYS A 155 -0.48 13.95 7.45
C LYS A 155 0.83 13.23 7.73
N MET A 156 0.92 12.65 8.91
CA MET A 156 2.04 11.81 9.33
C MET A 156 1.51 10.57 10.04
N PHE A 157 2.37 9.55 10.16
CA PHE A 157 2.01 8.32 10.85
C PHE A 157 3.22 7.69 11.55
N CYS A 158 2.93 6.89 12.56
CA CYS A 158 3.84 5.91 13.11
C CYS A 158 3.33 4.50 12.82
N ILE A 159 4.27 3.55 12.66
CA ILE A 159 3.99 2.12 12.59
C ILE A 159 4.27 1.55 13.97
N ILE A 160 3.32 0.82 14.50
CA ILE A 160 3.39 0.16 15.80
C ILE A 160 3.36 -1.34 15.55
N GLN A 161 4.30 -2.08 16.10
CA GLN A 161 4.35 -3.54 15.96
C GLN A 161 4.49 -4.25 17.30
N SER A 162 3.88 -5.43 17.39
CA SER A 162 3.96 -6.32 18.55
C SER A 162 3.70 -7.77 18.15
N ALA A 163 4.40 -8.68 18.78
CA ALA A 163 4.07 -10.11 18.69
C ALA A 163 2.74 -10.44 19.36
N ASN A 164 2.32 -9.65 20.35
CA ASN A 164 1.08 -9.83 21.10
C ASN A 164 -0.02 -8.91 20.57
N LYS A 165 -1.01 -9.51 19.87
CA LYS A 165 -2.13 -8.78 19.29
C LYS A 165 -2.99 -8.06 20.34
N ASN A 166 -3.26 -8.71 21.47
CA ASN A 166 -4.13 -8.14 22.50
C ASN A 166 -3.47 -6.92 23.15
N LYS A 167 -2.16 -7.01 23.41
CA LYS A 167 -1.38 -5.90 23.97
C LYS A 167 -1.36 -4.72 22.98
N LEU A 168 -1.06 -4.98 21.70
CA LEU A 168 -1.10 -3.95 20.66
C LEU A 168 -2.45 -3.23 20.64
N PHE A 169 -3.55 -3.98 20.73
CA PHE A 169 -4.88 -3.41 20.70
C PHE A 169 -5.20 -2.57 21.94
N MET A 170 -4.88 -3.08 23.13
CA MET A 170 -5.17 -2.40 24.40
C MET A 170 -4.37 -1.09 24.54
N ASP A 171 -3.08 -1.12 24.25
CA ASP A 171 -2.23 0.06 24.38
C ASP A 171 -2.57 1.14 23.34
N CYS A 172 -2.97 0.73 22.12
CA CYS A 172 -3.48 1.68 21.12
C CYS A 172 -4.82 2.32 21.54
N LEU A 173 -5.73 1.56 22.16
CA LEU A 173 -7.01 2.09 22.63
C LEU A 173 -6.83 3.07 23.80
N LEU A 174 -6.00 2.73 24.78
CA LEU A 174 -5.72 3.61 25.92
C LEU A 174 -5.17 4.94 25.46
N TYR A 175 -4.21 4.92 24.53
CA TYR A 175 -3.62 6.15 24.02
C TYR A 175 -4.62 7.03 23.24
N THR A 176 -5.53 6.42 22.48
CA THR A 176 -6.53 7.19 21.71
C THR A 176 -7.63 7.79 22.60
N SER A 177 -7.99 7.16 23.72
CA SER A 177 -8.95 7.71 24.66
C SER A 177 -8.37 8.89 25.45
N ASP A 178 -7.15 8.76 25.97
CA ASP A 178 -6.48 9.82 26.74
C ASP A 178 -6.21 11.08 25.87
N ALA A 179 -5.80 10.88 24.59
CA ALA A 179 -5.58 12.00 23.66
C ALA A 179 -6.87 12.74 23.27
N ALA A 180 -8.04 12.09 23.35
CA ALA A 180 -9.33 12.72 23.08
C ALA A 180 -9.79 13.62 24.26
N ASP A 181 -9.44 13.28 25.50
CA ASP A 181 -9.83 14.02 26.67
C ASP A 181 -8.97 15.31 26.89
N GLU A 182 -7.72 15.30 26.45
CA GLU A 182 -6.84 16.48 26.54
C GLU A 182 -7.18 17.61 25.54
N HIS A 183 -7.99 17.34 24.51
CA HIS A 183 -8.37 18.35 23.49
C HIS A 183 -9.74 19.01 23.72
N THR A 184 -10.44 18.67 24.81
CA THR A 184 -11.75 19.24 25.20
C THR A 184 -11.66 20.25 26.36
N GLY A 185 -10.46 20.67 26.77
CA GLY A 185 -10.20 21.67 27.78
C GLY A 185 -9.79 23.03 27.19
#